data_bb79c41be921edec684e74cb44c276b1
#
_entry.id   bb79c41be921edec684e74cb44c276b1
#
_cell.length_a   1.000
_cell.length_b   1.000
_cell.length_c   1.000
_cell.angle_alpha   90.00
_cell.angle_beta   90.00
_cell.angle_gamma   90.00
#
_symmetry.space_group_name_H-M   'P 1'
#
loop_
_entity.id
_entity.type
_entity.pdbx_description
1 polymer ?
#
loop_
_entity_poly.entity_id
_entity_poly.type
_entity_poly.pdbx_seq_one_letter_code
_entity_poly.pdbx_strand_id
1 'polypeptide(L)'
;MAENNKHQTSNNKQMKSTEYIIVGQGLAGTLISFELLKKGKSFIVFDEQKENTSSKICGGMYTPISGKRMTKSKGIDELLDLAKNTYRELEKFLGIPILNEKNIYAVFGSVKEQNDLTLKLDNENFSKHINLQPQVQENIKQTFGAFEINGSGRVDVKKLLDEMKHKLEEYNQYITEKFDYSLLENVDEKWKYKNIEASTIIFCEGVNATENPFFPNLPFRFCKGDVLTIKCEQLKTDRVIKKGIGILHLHDDIFKIGSTYEWNDLSEAPTEAGKNMLLKKLDELIDVPYTIIKHEAAVRPSSITREPFIKIHPEHKNMFMLNGLGTKGVMTGPWLVNQMMKNNN
;
A
#
# COMPACT_ATOMS: atom_id res chain seq x y z
N MET A 1 -54.82 -11.98 38.00
CA MET A 1 -54.01 -12.80 37.14
C MET A 1 -53.89 -12.08 35.79
N ALA A 2 -52.78 -11.45 35.54
CA ALA A 2 -52.51 -10.77 34.29
C ALA A 2 -51.21 -11.41 33.75
N GLU A 3 -51.35 -12.19 32.68
CA GLU A 3 -50.25 -12.83 31.97
C GLU A 3 -49.47 -11.80 31.16
N ASN A 4 -48.20 -11.62 31.52
CA ASN A 4 -47.23 -10.83 30.78
C ASN A 4 -46.75 -11.64 29.56
N ASN A 5 -47.34 -11.42 28.39
CA ASN A 5 -46.81 -11.85 27.13
C ASN A 5 -45.63 -10.94 26.74
N LYS A 6 -44.40 -11.38 27.05
CA LYS A 6 -43.18 -10.82 26.45
C LYS A 6 -43.12 -11.24 24.97
N HIS A 7 -43.46 -10.34 24.06
CA HIS A 7 -43.14 -10.47 22.66
C HIS A 7 -41.60 -10.41 22.50
N GLN A 8 -40.99 -11.55 22.36
CA GLN A 8 -39.64 -11.66 21.73
C GLN A 8 -39.81 -11.31 20.25
N THR A 9 -39.48 -10.07 19.89
CA THR A 9 -39.28 -9.71 18.48
C THR A 9 -37.95 -10.34 18.04
N SER A 10 -38.02 -11.54 17.49
CA SER A 10 -36.93 -12.14 16.72
C SER A 10 -36.72 -11.28 15.48
N ASN A 11 -35.72 -10.41 15.51
CA ASN A 11 -35.19 -9.75 14.33
C ASN A 11 -34.56 -10.85 13.41
N ASN A 12 -35.39 -11.56 12.66
CA ASN A 12 -34.94 -12.38 11.55
C ASN A 12 -34.40 -11.43 10.46
N LYS A 13 -33.15 -10.95 10.61
CA LYS A 13 -32.44 -10.31 9.50
C LYS A 13 -32.28 -11.40 8.42
N GLN A 14 -32.94 -11.19 7.28
CA GLN A 14 -32.87 -12.09 6.12
C GLN A 14 -31.40 -12.34 5.76
N MET A 15 -31.05 -13.60 5.53
CA MET A 15 -29.71 -14.03 5.14
C MET A 15 -29.36 -13.39 3.79
N LYS A 16 -28.22 -12.69 3.71
CA LYS A 16 -27.69 -12.09 2.49
C LYS A 16 -26.64 -13.05 1.89
N SER A 17 -26.90 -13.58 0.69
CA SER A 17 -25.93 -14.43 -0.02
C SER A 17 -25.04 -13.56 -0.92
N THR A 18 -23.74 -13.87 -0.94
CA THR A 18 -22.74 -13.24 -1.80
C THR A 18 -21.71 -14.27 -2.26
N GLU A 19 -20.88 -13.95 -3.26
CA GLU A 19 -19.83 -14.88 -3.69
C GLU A 19 -18.59 -14.75 -2.79
N TYR A 20 -18.25 -13.52 -2.32
CA TYR A 20 -17.05 -13.30 -1.54
C TYR A 20 -17.30 -12.47 -0.28
N ILE A 21 -16.60 -12.81 0.79
CA ILE A 21 -16.30 -11.93 1.93
C ILE A 21 -14.84 -11.50 1.81
N ILE A 22 -14.58 -10.20 1.94
CA ILE A 22 -13.23 -9.62 1.99
C ILE A 22 -13.04 -9.02 3.37
N VAL A 23 -11.95 -9.36 4.05
CA VAL A 23 -11.61 -8.80 5.37
C VAL A 23 -10.40 -7.90 5.23
N GLY A 24 -10.60 -6.59 5.47
CA GLY A 24 -9.61 -5.53 5.32
C GLY A 24 -9.67 -4.81 3.97
N GLN A 25 -9.78 -3.48 4.02
CA GLN A 25 -9.80 -2.57 2.86
C GLN A 25 -8.51 -1.72 2.79
N GLY A 26 -7.36 -2.34 3.09
CA GLY A 26 -6.07 -1.80 2.69
C GLY A 26 -5.86 -1.91 1.18
N LEU A 27 -4.63 -1.69 0.72
CA LEU A 27 -4.31 -1.75 -0.72
C LEU A 27 -4.70 -3.11 -1.34
N ALA A 28 -4.44 -4.23 -0.65
CA ALA A 28 -4.78 -5.57 -1.16
C ALA A 28 -6.29 -5.75 -1.32
N GLY A 29 -7.08 -5.46 -0.28
CA GLY A 29 -8.53 -5.58 -0.33
C GLY A 29 -9.18 -4.65 -1.36
N THR A 30 -8.65 -3.43 -1.51
CA THR A 30 -9.10 -2.49 -2.55
C THR A 30 -8.87 -3.03 -3.96
N LEU A 31 -7.69 -3.59 -4.23
CA LEU A 31 -7.38 -4.17 -5.55
C LEU A 31 -8.23 -5.43 -5.83
N ILE A 32 -8.45 -6.29 -4.84
CA ILE A 32 -9.36 -7.44 -4.96
C ILE A 32 -10.79 -6.98 -5.24
N SER A 33 -11.30 -6.01 -4.47
CA SER A 33 -12.65 -5.45 -4.67
C SER A 33 -12.82 -4.93 -6.10
N PHE A 34 -11.83 -4.22 -6.61
CA PHE A 34 -11.87 -3.71 -7.98
C PHE A 34 -11.92 -4.82 -9.03
N GLU A 35 -11.10 -5.86 -8.90
CA GLU A 35 -11.13 -6.99 -9.83
C GLU A 35 -12.45 -7.77 -9.76
N LEU A 36 -13.04 -7.92 -8.58
CA LEU A 36 -14.36 -8.54 -8.43
C LEU A 36 -15.46 -7.69 -9.08
N LEU A 37 -15.43 -6.36 -8.91
CA LEU A 37 -16.34 -5.45 -9.61
C LEU A 37 -16.22 -5.58 -11.13
N LYS A 38 -15.02 -5.61 -11.68
CA LYS A 38 -14.78 -5.80 -13.12
C LYS A 38 -15.35 -7.10 -13.64
N LYS A 39 -15.35 -8.15 -12.82
CA LYS A 39 -15.90 -9.48 -13.17
C LYS A 39 -17.39 -9.63 -12.85
N GLY A 40 -18.05 -8.58 -12.35
CA GLY A 40 -19.48 -8.63 -11.98
C GLY A 40 -19.77 -9.57 -10.80
N LYS A 41 -18.77 -9.81 -9.93
CA LYS A 41 -18.89 -10.69 -8.77
C LYS A 41 -19.50 -9.96 -7.58
N SER A 42 -20.35 -10.67 -6.84
CA SER A 42 -20.94 -10.14 -5.61
C SER A 42 -19.99 -10.37 -4.41
N PHE A 43 -19.83 -9.34 -3.57
CA PHE A 43 -19.00 -9.44 -2.37
C PHE A 43 -19.41 -8.44 -1.30
N ILE A 44 -18.89 -8.65 -0.07
CA ILE A 44 -18.97 -7.71 1.04
C ILE A 44 -17.57 -7.53 1.62
N VAL A 45 -17.20 -6.28 1.87
CA VAL A 45 -15.95 -5.91 2.54
C VAL A 45 -16.23 -5.57 4.00
N PHE A 46 -15.45 -6.12 4.91
CA PHE A 46 -15.39 -5.73 6.33
C PHE A 46 -14.07 -5.03 6.61
N ASP A 47 -14.12 -3.84 7.20
CA ASP A 47 -12.92 -3.10 7.60
C ASP A 47 -13.20 -2.24 8.85
N GLU A 48 -12.27 -2.23 9.80
CA GLU A 48 -12.40 -1.48 11.06
C GLU A 48 -12.09 0.02 10.93
N GLN A 49 -11.67 0.49 9.74
CA GLN A 49 -11.33 1.90 9.45
C GLN A 49 -10.17 2.47 10.27
N LYS A 50 -9.16 1.66 10.58
CA LYS A 50 -7.94 2.15 11.23
C LYS A 50 -7.27 3.26 10.43
N GLU A 51 -6.87 4.38 11.10
CA GLU A 51 -6.26 5.53 10.42
C GLU A 51 -4.77 5.34 10.12
N ASN A 52 -4.03 4.68 11.00
CA ASN A 52 -2.57 4.52 10.89
C ASN A 52 -2.12 3.21 10.24
N THR A 53 -2.84 2.76 9.21
CA THR A 53 -2.41 1.60 8.43
C THR A 53 -1.27 1.95 7.48
N SER A 54 -0.42 0.95 7.17
CA SER A 54 0.68 1.14 6.21
C SER A 54 0.19 1.62 4.83
N SER A 55 -1.00 1.23 4.41
CA SER A 55 -1.60 1.65 3.14
C SER A 55 -2.01 3.13 3.14
N LYS A 56 -2.59 3.64 4.25
CA LYS A 56 -2.99 5.06 4.36
C LYS A 56 -1.79 6.00 4.53
N ILE A 57 -0.71 5.54 5.18
CA ILE A 57 0.46 6.37 5.50
C ILE A 57 1.53 6.31 4.41
N CYS A 58 1.57 5.27 3.58
CA CYS A 58 2.62 5.06 2.60
C CYS A 58 2.79 6.23 1.61
N GLY A 59 4.00 6.36 1.05
CA GLY A 59 4.27 7.29 -0.05
C GLY A 59 3.78 6.82 -1.42
N GLY A 60 3.40 5.56 -1.55
CA GLY A 60 2.89 4.98 -2.78
C GLY A 60 3.86 4.95 -3.95
N MET A 61 5.17 5.04 -3.71
CA MET A 61 6.18 5.08 -4.77
C MET A 61 6.32 3.76 -5.51
N TYR A 62 6.51 3.84 -6.83
CA TYR A 62 6.96 2.76 -7.68
C TYR A 62 8.18 3.18 -8.50
N THR A 63 9.08 2.24 -8.80
CA THR A 63 10.32 2.53 -9.50
C THR A 63 10.94 1.25 -10.09
N PRO A 64 11.48 1.30 -11.33
CA PRO A 64 12.17 0.16 -11.92
C PRO A 64 13.49 -0.17 -11.22
N ILE A 65 14.11 0.83 -10.57
CA ILE A 65 15.40 0.70 -9.91
C ILE A 65 15.24 0.99 -8.42
N SER A 66 15.69 0.07 -7.57
CA SER A 66 15.47 0.18 -6.13
C SER A 66 16.67 -0.26 -5.30
N GLY A 67 16.62 0.13 -4.00
CA GLY A 67 17.63 -0.21 -3.00
C GLY A 67 18.91 0.64 -3.09
N LYS A 68 19.76 0.54 -2.05
CA LYS A 68 21.04 1.25 -1.98
C LYS A 68 22.02 0.83 -3.12
N ARG A 69 21.92 -0.40 -3.59
CA ARG A 69 22.75 -0.93 -4.67
C ARG A 69 22.22 -0.58 -6.05
N MET A 70 21.12 0.17 -6.16
CA MET A 70 20.47 0.53 -7.41
C MET A 70 20.36 -0.68 -8.35
N THR A 71 19.53 -1.63 -7.97
CA THR A 71 19.30 -2.86 -8.72
C THR A 71 17.96 -2.82 -9.46
N LYS A 72 17.95 -3.37 -10.67
CA LYS A 72 16.76 -3.66 -11.44
C LYS A 72 16.39 -5.14 -11.25
N SER A 73 15.19 -5.43 -10.75
CA SER A 73 14.72 -6.81 -10.63
C SER A 73 14.30 -7.36 -11.99
N LYS A 74 14.46 -8.67 -12.22
CA LYS A 74 13.96 -9.33 -13.44
C LYS A 74 12.43 -9.21 -13.50
N GLY A 75 11.89 -8.97 -14.69
CA GLY A 75 10.43 -8.84 -14.90
C GLY A 75 9.82 -7.55 -14.34
N ILE A 76 10.65 -6.56 -13.94
CA ILE A 76 10.15 -5.34 -13.32
C ILE A 76 9.36 -4.46 -14.29
N ASP A 77 9.73 -4.46 -15.58
CA ASP A 77 9.08 -3.63 -16.59
C ASP A 77 7.63 -4.09 -16.80
N GLU A 78 7.44 -5.39 -16.98
CA GLU A 78 6.10 -6.02 -17.13
C GLU A 78 5.25 -5.82 -15.88
N LEU A 79 5.88 -5.90 -14.70
CA LEU A 79 5.22 -5.67 -13.43
C LEU A 79 4.75 -4.20 -13.30
N LEU A 80 5.58 -3.25 -13.71
CA LEU A 80 5.24 -1.81 -13.71
C LEU A 80 4.15 -1.48 -14.72
N ASP A 81 4.21 -2.06 -15.92
CA ASP A 81 3.18 -1.85 -16.94
C ASP A 81 1.83 -2.37 -16.47
N LEU A 82 1.79 -3.57 -15.88
CA LEU A 82 0.57 -4.11 -15.28
C LEU A 82 0.04 -3.19 -14.16
N ALA A 83 0.92 -2.74 -13.27
CA ALA A 83 0.53 -1.88 -12.16
C ALA A 83 -0.04 -0.54 -12.66
N LYS A 84 0.66 0.14 -13.57
CA LYS A 84 0.21 1.41 -14.16
C LYS A 84 -1.15 1.25 -14.87
N ASN A 85 -1.32 0.20 -15.65
CA ASN A 85 -2.58 -0.06 -16.34
C ASN A 85 -3.72 -0.28 -15.33
N THR A 86 -3.49 -1.06 -14.28
CA THR A 86 -4.50 -1.26 -13.22
C THR A 86 -4.89 0.06 -12.54
N TYR A 87 -3.91 0.93 -12.22
CA TYR A 87 -4.24 2.21 -11.60
C TYR A 87 -4.91 3.20 -12.56
N ARG A 88 -4.60 3.19 -13.85
CA ARG A 88 -5.34 3.96 -14.86
C ARG A 88 -6.79 3.48 -15.02
N GLU A 89 -7.01 2.17 -14.96
CA GLU A 89 -8.38 1.61 -14.93
C GLU A 89 -9.13 2.06 -13.67
N LEU A 90 -8.46 2.07 -12.51
CA LEU A 90 -9.02 2.58 -11.25
C LEU A 90 -9.34 4.09 -11.32
N GLU A 91 -8.46 4.92 -11.89
CA GLU A 91 -8.72 6.34 -12.14
C GLU A 91 -9.98 6.54 -12.98
N LYS A 92 -10.10 5.78 -14.06
CA LYS A 92 -11.29 5.83 -14.93
C LYS A 92 -12.56 5.38 -14.20
N PHE A 93 -12.47 4.32 -13.40
CA PHE A 93 -13.61 3.79 -12.64
C PHE A 93 -14.06 4.75 -11.54
N LEU A 94 -13.13 5.34 -10.80
CA LEU A 94 -13.42 6.24 -9.68
C LEU A 94 -13.65 7.70 -10.12
N GLY A 95 -13.25 8.09 -11.33
CA GLY A 95 -13.35 9.45 -11.84
C GLY A 95 -12.36 10.44 -11.20
N ILE A 96 -11.25 9.94 -10.64
CA ILE A 96 -10.27 10.74 -9.90
C ILE A 96 -8.84 10.43 -10.33
N PRO A 97 -7.91 11.42 -10.35
CA PRO A 97 -6.49 11.15 -10.56
C PRO A 97 -5.85 10.61 -9.27
N ILE A 98 -5.17 9.48 -9.38
CA ILE A 98 -4.38 8.85 -8.30
C ILE A 98 -2.97 8.48 -8.74
N LEU A 99 -2.72 8.35 -10.04
CA LEU A 99 -1.43 7.97 -10.61
C LEU A 99 -0.63 9.22 -10.99
N ASN A 100 0.52 9.42 -10.34
CA ASN A 100 1.48 10.46 -10.68
C ASN A 100 2.72 9.82 -11.31
N GLU A 101 2.88 9.98 -12.63
CA GLU A 101 3.97 9.38 -13.42
C GLU A 101 5.19 10.30 -13.53
N LYS A 102 5.55 10.97 -12.44
CA LYS A 102 6.75 11.81 -12.38
C LYS A 102 7.98 11.00 -11.99
N ASN A 103 9.07 11.21 -12.72
CA ASN A 103 10.33 10.55 -12.47
C ASN A 103 10.88 10.85 -11.06
N ILE A 104 11.65 9.92 -10.51
CA ILE A 104 12.39 10.16 -9.28
C ILE A 104 13.64 10.94 -9.60
N TYR A 105 13.80 12.11 -8.98
CA TYR A 105 15.05 12.88 -8.97
C TYR A 105 15.93 12.38 -7.83
N ALA A 106 16.95 11.61 -8.15
CA ALA A 106 17.84 10.99 -7.17
C ALA A 106 19.14 11.79 -7.04
N VAL A 107 19.45 12.23 -5.81
CA VAL A 107 20.65 13.01 -5.51
C VAL A 107 21.77 12.07 -5.07
N PHE A 108 22.96 12.19 -5.65
CA PHE A 108 24.12 11.42 -5.23
C PHE A 108 24.59 11.83 -3.84
N GLY A 109 24.90 10.86 -3.01
CA GLY A 109 25.48 11.06 -1.69
C GLY A 109 27.00 11.20 -1.71
N SER A 110 27.66 10.74 -2.80
CA SER A 110 29.12 10.76 -2.94
C SER A 110 29.56 10.52 -4.39
N VAL A 111 30.82 10.85 -4.69
CA VAL A 111 31.49 10.48 -5.98
C VAL A 111 31.51 8.95 -6.18
N LYS A 112 31.61 8.19 -5.09
CA LYS A 112 31.55 6.72 -5.16
C LYS A 112 30.20 6.25 -5.74
N GLU A 113 29.09 6.84 -5.32
CA GLU A 113 27.76 6.49 -5.85
C GLU A 113 27.63 6.83 -7.34
N GLN A 114 28.24 7.95 -7.79
CA GLN A 114 28.30 8.28 -9.23
C GLN A 114 29.04 7.19 -10.02
N ASN A 115 30.26 6.83 -9.55
CA ASN A 115 31.05 5.80 -10.20
C ASN A 115 30.34 4.43 -10.21
N ASP A 116 29.74 4.04 -9.09
CA ASP A 116 28.97 2.79 -8.96
C ASP A 116 27.77 2.77 -9.92
N LEU A 117 27.13 3.91 -10.18
CA LEU A 117 26.06 4.02 -11.19
C LEU A 117 26.61 3.90 -12.60
N THR A 118 27.70 4.63 -12.92
CA THR A 118 28.31 4.65 -14.24
C THR A 118 28.68 3.24 -14.71
N LEU A 119 29.25 2.42 -13.84
CA LEU A 119 29.58 1.01 -14.13
C LEU A 119 28.40 0.13 -14.52
N LYS A 120 27.17 0.57 -14.30
CA LYS A 120 25.96 -0.18 -14.63
C LYS A 120 25.31 0.25 -15.93
N LEU A 121 25.75 1.35 -16.50
CA LEU A 121 25.12 1.94 -17.69
C LEU A 121 25.41 1.16 -18.97
N ASP A 122 26.42 0.29 -18.99
CA ASP A 122 26.68 -0.63 -20.09
C ASP A 122 25.55 -1.65 -20.30
N ASN A 123 24.72 -1.85 -19.29
CA ASN A 123 23.55 -2.71 -19.40
C ASN A 123 22.34 -1.88 -19.92
N GLU A 124 21.97 -2.05 -21.17
CA GLU A 124 20.86 -1.33 -21.82
C GLU A 124 19.53 -1.47 -21.08
N ASN A 125 19.24 -2.64 -20.50
CA ASN A 125 18.03 -2.86 -19.71
C ASN A 125 17.99 -2.03 -18.43
N PHE A 126 19.15 -1.58 -17.96
CA PHE A 126 19.28 -0.71 -16.80
C PHE A 126 19.34 0.76 -17.24
N SER A 127 20.22 1.09 -18.20
CA SER A 127 20.51 2.46 -18.62
C SER A 127 19.31 3.19 -19.23
N LYS A 128 18.39 2.49 -19.90
CA LYS A 128 17.13 3.08 -20.40
C LYS A 128 16.29 3.77 -19.31
N HIS A 129 16.49 3.40 -18.05
CA HIS A 129 15.79 3.99 -16.90
C HIS A 129 16.57 5.13 -16.25
N ILE A 130 17.76 5.47 -16.74
CA ILE A 130 18.61 6.50 -16.13
C ILE A 130 18.76 7.69 -17.09
N ASN A 131 18.49 8.88 -16.57
CA ASN A 131 18.85 10.15 -17.20
C ASN A 131 19.90 10.82 -16.32
N LEU A 132 21.14 10.92 -16.83
CA LEU A 132 22.26 11.56 -16.13
C LEU A 132 22.27 13.10 -16.23
N GLN A 133 21.41 13.66 -17.07
CA GLN A 133 21.32 15.11 -17.29
C GLN A 133 19.89 15.59 -17.01
N PRO A 134 19.37 15.42 -15.78
CA PRO A 134 18.04 15.90 -15.45
C PRO A 134 18.04 17.42 -15.41
N GLN A 135 16.87 18.01 -15.65
CA GLN A 135 16.66 19.41 -15.30
C GLN A 135 16.93 19.62 -13.80
N VAL A 136 17.82 20.54 -13.50
CA VAL A 136 18.23 20.84 -12.12
C VAL A 136 17.02 21.20 -11.28
N GLN A 137 16.94 20.63 -10.09
CA GLN A 137 15.92 20.94 -9.11
C GLN A 137 16.44 22.02 -8.16
N GLU A 138 15.77 23.15 -8.15
CA GLU A 138 16.12 24.26 -7.24
C GLU A 138 15.85 23.89 -5.78
N ASN A 139 16.59 24.54 -4.89
CA ASN A 139 16.49 24.39 -3.44
C ASN A 139 16.80 22.96 -2.92
N ILE A 140 17.53 22.16 -3.72
CA ILE A 140 18.04 20.85 -3.36
C ILE A 140 19.57 20.89 -3.26
N LYS A 141 20.11 20.46 -2.14
CA LYS A 141 21.56 20.29 -1.91
C LYS A 141 22.06 19.06 -2.69
N GLN A 142 22.74 19.31 -3.82
CA GLN A 142 23.18 18.28 -4.77
C GLN A 142 24.67 18.41 -5.12
N THR A 143 25.51 18.50 -4.11
CA THR A 143 26.98 18.71 -4.24
C THR A 143 27.64 17.72 -5.20
N PHE A 144 27.18 16.49 -5.22
CA PHE A 144 27.69 15.44 -6.12
C PHE A 144 26.79 15.22 -7.35
N GLY A 145 25.91 16.21 -7.66
CA GLY A 145 24.95 16.09 -8.77
C GLY A 145 23.77 15.16 -8.47
N ALA A 146 22.99 14.94 -9.51
CA ALA A 146 21.77 14.15 -9.47
C ALA A 146 21.53 13.43 -10.81
N PHE A 147 20.60 12.49 -10.80
CA PHE A 147 20.10 11.78 -11.97
C PHE A 147 18.60 11.51 -11.82
N GLU A 148 17.93 11.22 -12.92
CA GLU A 148 16.53 10.76 -12.86
C GLU A 148 16.43 9.25 -13.08
N ILE A 149 15.45 8.67 -12.40
CA ILE A 149 15.00 7.30 -12.65
C ILE A 149 13.71 7.36 -13.45
N ASN A 150 13.81 7.13 -14.74
CA ASN A 150 12.67 7.13 -15.67
C ASN A 150 11.74 5.95 -15.43
N GLY A 151 10.46 6.14 -15.70
CA GLY A 151 9.43 5.12 -15.50
C GLY A 151 9.02 4.94 -14.03
N SER A 152 9.47 5.83 -13.15
CA SER A 152 9.08 5.92 -11.76
C SER A 152 7.81 6.76 -11.59
N GLY A 153 7.30 6.78 -10.37
CA GLY A 153 6.17 7.61 -9.98
C GLY A 153 5.61 7.23 -8.63
N ARG A 154 4.40 7.68 -8.38
CA ARG A 154 3.65 7.32 -7.17
C ARG A 154 2.17 7.13 -7.45
N VAL A 155 1.52 6.34 -6.61
CA VAL A 155 0.07 6.23 -6.49
C VAL A 155 -0.35 6.94 -5.22
N ASP A 156 -1.38 7.79 -5.29
CA ASP A 156 -2.02 8.33 -4.10
C ASP A 156 -2.92 7.27 -3.47
N VAL A 157 -2.28 6.40 -2.65
CA VAL A 157 -2.95 5.24 -2.08
C VAL A 157 -4.05 5.66 -1.12
N LYS A 158 -3.81 6.70 -0.29
CA LYS A 158 -4.84 7.17 0.65
C LYS A 158 -6.10 7.59 -0.10
N LYS A 159 -5.96 8.43 -1.13
CA LYS A 159 -7.07 8.87 -1.96
C LYS A 159 -7.78 7.69 -2.65
N LEU A 160 -7.01 6.74 -3.17
CA LEU A 160 -7.56 5.50 -3.74
C LEU A 160 -8.43 4.73 -2.75
N LEU A 161 -7.95 4.55 -1.51
CA LEU A 161 -8.69 3.82 -0.47
C LEU A 161 -9.97 4.54 -0.09
N ASP A 162 -9.89 5.86 0.13
CA ASP A 162 -11.03 6.69 0.55
C ASP A 162 -12.14 6.66 -0.53
N GLU A 163 -11.80 6.90 -1.79
CA GLU A 163 -12.78 6.90 -2.88
C GLU A 163 -13.33 5.51 -3.21
N MET A 164 -12.49 4.46 -3.13
CA MET A 164 -13.00 3.10 -3.28
C MET A 164 -13.97 2.73 -2.16
N LYS A 165 -13.69 3.16 -0.92
CA LYS A 165 -14.63 2.96 0.19
C LYS A 165 -15.96 3.62 -0.11
N HIS A 166 -15.99 4.91 -0.48
CA HIS A 166 -17.22 5.62 -0.84
C HIS A 166 -17.99 4.87 -1.92
N LYS A 167 -17.27 4.37 -2.94
CA LYS A 167 -17.90 3.60 -4.02
C LYS A 167 -18.51 2.28 -3.55
N LEU A 168 -17.83 1.58 -2.66
CA LEU A 168 -18.33 0.33 -2.09
C LEU A 168 -19.52 0.57 -1.14
N GLU A 169 -19.54 1.70 -0.42
CA GLU A 169 -20.68 2.11 0.41
C GLU A 169 -21.91 2.42 -0.47
N GLU A 170 -21.73 3.16 -1.59
CA GLU A 170 -22.79 3.40 -2.57
C GLU A 170 -23.40 2.09 -3.10
N TYR A 171 -22.60 1.05 -3.30
CA TYR A 171 -23.02 -0.25 -3.78
C TYR A 171 -23.55 -1.19 -2.67
N ASN A 172 -23.59 -0.74 -1.41
CA ASN A 172 -23.92 -1.56 -0.24
C ASN A 172 -23.04 -2.83 -0.12
N GLN A 173 -21.76 -2.70 -0.47
CA GLN A 173 -20.73 -3.75 -0.43
C GLN A 173 -19.69 -3.53 0.67
N TYR A 174 -19.91 -2.58 1.59
CA TYR A 174 -18.98 -2.22 2.64
C TYR A 174 -19.65 -2.19 4.00
N ILE A 175 -18.95 -2.74 5.01
CA ILE A 175 -19.39 -2.73 6.41
C ILE A 175 -18.21 -2.26 7.27
N THR A 176 -18.40 -1.12 7.97
CA THR A 176 -17.40 -0.63 8.94
C THR A 176 -17.51 -1.45 10.21
N GLU A 177 -16.64 -2.44 10.36
CA GLU A 177 -16.62 -3.34 11.51
C GLU A 177 -15.27 -4.05 11.62
N LYS A 178 -14.76 -4.23 12.85
CA LYS A 178 -13.67 -5.19 13.10
C LYS A 178 -14.23 -6.61 12.94
N PHE A 179 -13.61 -7.41 12.09
CA PHE A 179 -14.04 -8.78 11.85
C PHE A 179 -13.79 -9.65 13.08
N ASP A 180 -14.81 -10.35 13.54
CA ASP A 180 -14.75 -11.26 14.68
C ASP A 180 -14.67 -12.71 14.19
N TYR A 181 -13.49 -13.28 14.24
CA TYR A 181 -13.25 -14.65 13.76
C TYR A 181 -14.08 -15.72 14.46
N SER A 182 -14.51 -15.47 15.70
CA SER A 182 -15.34 -16.41 16.49
C SER A 182 -16.75 -16.59 15.93
N LEU A 183 -17.19 -15.65 15.09
CA LEU A 183 -18.51 -15.67 14.45
C LEU A 183 -18.47 -16.25 13.03
N LEU A 184 -17.29 -16.66 12.55
CA LEU A 184 -17.15 -17.25 11.23
C LEU A 184 -17.34 -18.77 11.32
N GLU A 185 -18.32 -19.27 10.60
CA GLU A 185 -18.64 -20.70 10.53
C GLU A 185 -18.52 -21.21 9.10
N ASN A 186 -18.06 -22.45 8.95
CA ASN A 186 -18.13 -23.17 7.67
C ASN A 186 -19.26 -24.18 7.72
N VAL A 187 -20.25 -24.00 6.86
CA VAL A 187 -21.43 -24.87 6.77
C VAL A 187 -21.65 -25.24 5.29
N ASP A 188 -21.60 -26.52 4.98
CA ASP A 188 -21.79 -27.03 3.61
C ASP A 188 -20.85 -26.34 2.58
N GLU A 189 -19.56 -26.23 2.93
CA GLU A 189 -18.52 -25.59 2.13
C GLU A 189 -18.73 -24.08 1.87
N LYS A 190 -19.66 -23.44 2.59
CA LYS A 190 -19.90 -22.01 2.57
C LYS A 190 -19.52 -21.37 3.88
N TRP A 191 -19.11 -20.10 3.81
CA TRP A 191 -18.77 -19.28 4.96
C TRP A 191 -19.97 -18.49 5.42
N LYS A 192 -20.35 -18.66 6.68
CA LYS A 192 -21.39 -17.86 7.33
C LYS A 192 -20.75 -16.92 8.32
N TYR A 193 -21.04 -15.64 8.19
CA TYR A 193 -20.65 -14.62 9.11
C TYR A 193 -21.86 -13.73 9.42
N LYS A 194 -22.37 -13.81 10.65
CA LYS A 194 -23.62 -13.15 11.05
C LYS A 194 -24.78 -13.53 10.12
N ASN A 195 -25.36 -12.55 9.42
CA ASN A 195 -26.43 -12.76 8.44
C ASN A 195 -25.93 -12.79 6.97
N ILE A 196 -24.65 -13.04 6.75
CA ILE A 196 -24.04 -13.11 5.42
C ILE A 196 -23.53 -14.52 5.20
N GLU A 197 -23.85 -15.07 4.02
CA GLU A 197 -23.29 -16.32 3.52
C GLU A 197 -22.49 -16.05 2.26
N ALA A 198 -21.27 -16.63 2.17
CA ALA A 198 -20.38 -16.48 1.02
C ALA A 198 -19.76 -17.80 0.60
N SER A 199 -19.48 -17.95 -0.69
CA SER A 199 -18.74 -19.12 -1.20
C SER A 199 -17.26 -19.05 -0.88
N THR A 200 -16.69 -17.86 -0.78
CA THR A 200 -15.22 -17.64 -0.61
C THR A 200 -14.97 -16.53 0.40
N ILE A 201 -13.92 -16.69 1.21
CA ILE A 201 -13.43 -15.63 2.09
C ILE A 201 -11.96 -15.30 1.78
N ILE A 202 -11.64 -14.00 1.75
CA ILE A 202 -10.31 -13.48 1.45
C ILE A 202 -9.88 -12.51 2.55
N PHE A 203 -8.83 -12.85 3.27
CA PHE A 203 -8.25 -12.00 4.31
C PHE A 203 -7.15 -11.11 3.71
N CYS A 204 -7.30 -9.77 3.86
CA CYS A 204 -6.41 -8.72 3.38
C CYS A 204 -5.99 -7.79 4.53
N GLU A 205 -5.61 -8.34 5.67
CA GLU A 205 -5.60 -7.70 6.99
C GLU A 205 -4.29 -6.98 7.34
N GLY A 206 -3.29 -7.01 6.44
CA GLY A 206 -1.99 -6.38 6.70
C GLY A 206 -1.35 -6.94 7.98
N VAL A 207 -0.99 -6.07 8.94
CA VAL A 207 -0.36 -6.50 10.21
C VAL A 207 -1.32 -7.25 11.12
N ASN A 208 -2.62 -6.99 11.04
CA ASN A 208 -3.63 -7.66 11.87
C ASN A 208 -3.75 -9.16 11.55
N ALA A 209 -3.23 -9.60 10.39
CA ALA A 209 -3.18 -11.02 10.03
C ALA A 209 -2.42 -11.90 11.05
N THR A 210 -1.63 -11.31 11.95
CA THR A 210 -1.01 -12.05 13.06
C THR A 210 -2.01 -12.55 14.09
N GLU A 211 -3.19 -11.92 14.16
CA GLU A 211 -4.29 -12.29 15.05
C GLU A 211 -5.24 -13.33 14.41
N ASN A 212 -5.06 -13.60 13.10
CA ASN A 212 -5.95 -14.49 12.36
C ASN A 212 -5.71 -15.97 12.74
N PRO A 213 -6.68 -16.65 13.37
CA PRO A 213 -6.51 -18.02 13.84
C PRO A 213 -6.46 -19.07 12.73
N PHE A 214 -6.97 -18.73 11.53
CA PHE A 214 -7.01 -19.65 10.38
C PHE A 214 -5.65 -19.72 9.64
N PHE A 215 -4.79 -18.73 9.81
CA PHE A 215 -3.48 -18.69 9.16
C PHE A 215 -2.35 -18.48 10.18
N PRO A 216 -2.07 -19.44 11.04
CA PRO A 216 -0.95 -19.35 11.96
C PRO A 216 0.40 -19.35 11.21
N ASN A 217 1.43 -18.80 11.82
CA ASN A 217 2.81 -18.87 11.32
C ASN A 217 3.02 -18.23 9.92
N LEU A 218 2.43 -17.07 9.69
CA LEU A 218 2.68 -16.32 8.46
C LEU A 218 4.14 -15.84 8.39
N PRO A 219 4.76 -15.83 7.19
CA PRO A 219 6.18 -15.54 7.02
C PRO A 219 6.46 -14.02 7.06
N PHE A 220 6.04 -13.34 8.12
CA PHE A 220 6.24 -11.90 8.28
C PHE A 220 7.63 -11.53 8.79
N ARG A 221 8.11 -10.42 8.29
CA ARG A 221 9.19 -9.62 8.83
C ARG A 221 8.75 -8.16 8.86
N PHE A 222 8.08 -7.78 9.91
CA PHE A 222 7.56 -6.43 10.07
C PHE A 222 8.65 -5.37 10.10
N CYS A 223 8.32 -4.16 9.62
CA CYS A 223 9.21 -3.02 9.66
C CYS A 223 8.38 -1.74 9.80
N LYS A 224 8.55 -1.06 10.93
CA LYS A 224 7.94 0.24 11.18
C LYS A 224 8.62 1.33 10.37
N GLY A 225 7.88 2.34 9.99
CA GLY A 225 8.40 3.53 9.34
C GLY A 225 7.67 4.78 9.80
N ASP A 226 8.47 5.73 10.33
CA ASP A 226 8.01 7.09 10.59
C ASP A 226 8.00 7.89 9.30
N VAL A 227 7.04 8.80 9.17
CA VAL A 227 6.94 9.80 8.12
C VAL A 227 6.54 11.15 8.71
N LEU A 228 7.05 12.23 8.11
CA LEU A 228 6.63 13.59 8.42
C LEU A 228 5.81 14.16 7.28
N THR A 229 4.82 14.97 7.59
CA THR A 229 4.20 15.89 6.64
C THR A 229 4.68 17.29 6.97
N ILE A 230 5.21 18.00 5.98
CA ILE A 230 5.72 19.36 6.13
C ILE A 230 5.04 20.31 5.15
N LYS A 231 5.00 21.60 5.51
CA LYS A 231 4.73 22.71 4.57
C LYS A 231 6.06 23.37 4.22
N CYS A 232 6.32 23.54 2.92
CA CYS A 232 7.56 24.15 2.41
C CYS A 232 7.27 24.97 1.16
N GLU A 233 7.03 26.27 1.34
CA GLU A 233 6.56 27.17 0.28
C GLU A 233 7.59 27.41 -0.83
N GLN A 234 8.87 27.29 -0.51
CA GLN A 234 9.96 27.55 -1.47
C GLN A 234 10.39 26.31 -2.24
N LEU A 235 9.96 25.10 -1.84
CA LEU A 235 10.27 23.88 -2.57
C LEU A 235 9.23 23.69 -3.69
N LYS A 236 9.62 24.01 -4.92
CA LYS A 236 8.74 23.89 -6.10
C LYS A 236 9.12 22.66 -6.91
N THR A 237 8.49 21.54 -6.64
CA THR A 237 8.69 20.29 -7.39
C THR A 237 7.44 19.42 -7.35
N ASP A 238 7.15 18.77 -8.47
CA ASP A 238 6.14 17.70 -8.57
C ASP A 238 6.78 16.30 -8.66
N ARG A 239 8.13 16.25 -8.67
CA ARG A 239 8.93 15.02 -8.69
C ARG A 239 9.12 14.47 -7.28
N VAL A 240 9.40 13.19 -7.19
CA VAL A 240 9.91 12.60 -5.95
C VAL A 240 11.41 12.89 -5.86
N ILE A 241 11.85 13.60 -4.83
CA ILE A 241 13.28 13.82 -4.56
C ILE A 241 13.76 12.71 -3.63
N LYS A 242 14.91 12.08 -3.94
CA LYS A 242 15.42 10.94 -3.19
C LYS A 242 16.89 11.05 -2.86
N LYS A 243 17.24 10.99 -1.55
CA LYS A 243 18.60 10.82 -1.02
C LYS A 243 18.52 10.21 0.37
N GLY A 244 18.58 8.88 0.47
CA GLY A 244 18.41 8.19 1.76
C GLY A 244 17.00 8.23 2.35
N ILE A 245 16.26 9.31 2.12
CA ILE A 245 14.83 9.48 2.32
C ILE A 245 14.17 9.92 1.02
N GLY A 246 12.82 9.92 0.98
CA GLY A 246 12.04 10.52 -0.10
C GLY A 246 11.38 11.82 0.36
N ILE A 247 11.32 12.82 -0.51
CA ILE A 247 10.45 13.99 -0.41
C ILE A 247 9.41 13.84 -1.51
N LEU A 248 8.14 13.71 -1.13
CA LEU A 248 7.04 13.48 -2.04
C LEU A 248 6.08 14.67 -1.98
N HIS A 249 5.86 15.31 -3.10
CA HIS A 249 4.84 16.34 -3.22
C HIS A 249 3.43 15.71 -3.07
N LEU A 250 2.60 16.26 -2.20
CA LEU A 250 1.21 15.83 -2.02
C LEU A 250 0.27 16.75 -2.80
N HIS A 251 0.19 17.99 -2.42
CA HIS A 251 -0.58 19.08 -3.04
C HIS A 251 -0.02 20.42 -2.56
N ASP A 252 -0.24 21.48 -3.27
CA ASP A 252 0.21 22.85 -2.94
C ASP A 252 1.68 22.92 -2.50
N ASP A 253 1.93 23.38 -1.28
CA ASP A 253 3.26 23.43 -0.65
C ASP A 253 3.44 22.32 0.40
N ILE A 254 2.65 21.25 0.33
CA ILE A 254 2.65 20.15 1.31
C ILE A 254 3.41 18.95 0.77
N PHE A 255 4.36 18.46 1.58
CA PHE A 255 5.22 17.34 1.23
C PHE A 255 5.21 16.27 2.31
N LYS A 256 5.29 15.02 1.89
CA LYS A 256 5.55 13.87 2.78
C LYS A 256 7.02 13.49 2.72
N ILE A 257 7.63 13.36 3.90
CA ILE A 257 9.05 13.04 4.08
C ILE A 257 9.15 11.65 4.69
N GLY A 258 9.93 10.80 4.10
CA GLY A 258 10.07 9.46 4.67
C GLY A 258 10.78 8.44 3.78
N SER A 259 10.94 7.29 4.35
CA SER A 259 10.52 6.87 5.69
C SER A 259 11.71 6.29 6.45
N THR A 260 11.54 6.16 7.75
CA THR A 260 12.48 5.38 8.58
C THR A 260 12.29 3.88 8.36
N TYR A 261 13.22 3.08 8.89
CA TYR A 261 13.17 1.62 8.92
C TYR A 261 13.56 1.18 10.35
N GLU A 262 12.55 0.80 11.15
CA GLU A 262 12.70 0.27 12.49
C GLU A 262 12.18 -1.16 12.56
N TRP A 263 12.98 -2.04 13.17
CA TRP A 263 12.72 -3.49 13.17
C TRP A 263 12.42 -4.02 14.58
N ASN A 264 12.76 -3.28 15.61
CA ASN A 264 12.63 -3.70 17.02
C ASN A 264 11.38 -3.12 17.67
N ASP A 265 11.09 -1.84 17.42
CA ASP A 265 9.84 -1.22 17.86
C ASP A 265 8.79 -1.32 16.76
N LEU A 266 7.81 -2.17 16.98
CA LEU A 266 6.67 -2.40 16.06
C LEU A 266 5.39 -1.73 16.57
N SER A 267 5.47 -0.82 17.53
CA SER A 267 4.33 0.01 17.92
C SER A 267 3.88 0.91 16.76
N GLU A 268 2.61 1.23 16.70
CA GLU A 268 2.07 2.13 15.66
C GLU A 268 2.29 3.62 15.99
N ALA A 269 2.82 3.93 17.17
CA ALA A 269 3.11 5.30 17.58
C ALA A 269 4.39 5.83 16.91
N PRO A 270 4.41 7.07 16.41
CA PRO A 270 5.62 7.70 15.91
C PRO A 270 6.64 7.93 17.03
N THR A 271 7.96 7.97 16.69
CA THR A 271 9.04 8.09 17.67
C THR A 271 9.85 9.36 17.47
N GLU A 272 10.29 9.99 18.58
CA GLU A 272 11.20 11.14 18.50
C GLU A 272 12.54 10.80 17.81
N ALA A 273 13.04 9.58 17.98
CA ALA A 273 14.23 9.11 17.27
C ALA A 273 14.01 9.06 15.75
N GLY A 274 12.86 8.54 15.31
CA GLY A 274 12.46 8.52 13.90
C GLY A 274 12.31 9.92 13.32
N LYS A 275 11.64 10.83 14.06
CA LYS A 275 11.50 12.23 13.69
C LYS A 275 12.84 12.92 13.50
N ASN A 276 13.73 12.83 14.51
CA ASN A 276 15.04 13.46 14.48
C ASN A 276 15.91 12.93 13.31
N MET A 277 15.83 11.63 13.03
CA MET A 277 16.51 11.03 11.87
C MET A 277 15.99 11.59 10.54
N LEU A 278 14.66 11.75 10.41
CA LEU A 278 14.07 12.33 9.19
C LEU A 278 14.44 13.79 9.02
N LEU A 279 14.40 14.60 10.10
CA LEU A 279 14.77 16.01 10.07
C LEU A 279 16.24 16.19 9.68
N LYS A 280 17.14 15.45 10.31
CA LYS A 280 18.56 15.48 9.95
C LYS A 280 18.78 15.22 8.45
N LYS A 281 18.13 14.20 7.90
CA LYS A 281 18.27 13.87 6.47
C LYS A 281 17.59 14.89 5.56
N LEU A 282 16.51 15.50 6.01
CA LEU A 282 15.85 16.57 5.29
C LEU A 282 16.74 17.80 5.20
N ASP A 283 17.35 18.23 6.32
CA ASP A 283 18.28 19.35 6.39
C ASP A 283 19.57 19.12 5.57
N GLU A 284 19.97 17.85 5.39
CA GLU A 284 21.06 17.47 4.48
C GLU A 284 20.66 17.56 2.98
N LEU A 285 19.36 17.67 2.68
CA LEU A 285 18.83 17.57 1.33
C LEU A 285 18.25 18.89 0.79
N ILE A 286 17.62 19.72 1.64
CA ILE A 286 17.05 21.00 1.25
C ILE A 286 17.72 22.17 1.97
N ASP A 287 17.59 23.37 1.41
CA ASP A 287 18.17 24.60 1.94
C ASP A 287 17.11 25.73 2.04
N VAL A 288 15.92 25.35 2.41
CA VAL A 288 14.77 26.27 2.53
C VAL A 288 13.98 25.95 3.80
N PRO A 289 13.35 26.97 4.40
CA PRO A 289 12.57 26.76 5.63
C PRO A 289 11.33 25.93 5.38
N TYR A 290 10.95 25.14 6.38
CA TYR A 290 9.74 24.34 6.38
C TYR A 290 9.09 24.29 7.77
N THR A 291 7.82 23.93 7.82
CA THR A 291 7.08 23.73 9.06
C THR A 291 6.54 22.29 9.10
N ILE A 292 6.73 21.60 10.23
CA ILE A 292 6.19 20.26 10.43
C ILE A 292 4.69 20.38 10.73
N ILE A 293 3.87 19.69 9.94
CA ILE A 293 2.41 19.65 10.10
C ILE A 293 1.98 18.39 10.86
N LYS A 294 2.58 17.23 10.51
CA LYS A 294 2.17 15.94 11.07
C LYS A 294 3.36 14.99 11.18
N HIS A 295 3.33 14.15 12.21
CA HIS A 295 4.25 13.03 12.38
C HIS A 295 3.43 11.76 12.58
N GLU A 296 3.66 10.77 11.74
CA GLU A 296 2.91 9.52 11.68
C GLU A 296 3.86 8.34 11.58
N ALA A 297 3.40 7.16 12.00
CA ALA A 297 4.13 5.91 11.80
C ALA A 297 3.17 4.78 11.46
N ALA A 298 3.66 3.80 10.71
CA ALA A 298 2.94 2.57 10.45
C ALA A 298 3.88 1.38 10.31
N VAL A 299 3.38 0.22 10.62
CA VAL A 299 4.09 -1.05 10.46
C VAL A 299 3.79 -1.65 9.09
N ARG A 300 4.83 -1.95 8.33
CA ARG A 300 4.72 -2.58 7.01
C ARG A 300 4.64 -4.10 7.19
N PRO A 301 3.62 -4.76 6.65
CA PRO A 301 3.53 -6.22 6.63
C PRO A 301 4.44 -6.76 5.51
N SER A 302 5.75 -6.72 5.75
CA SER A 302 6.72 -7.32 4.84
C SER A 302 6.88 -8.80 5.12
N SER A 303 7.12 -9.61 4.09
CA SER A 303 7.50 -11.00 4.25
C SER A 303 9.01 -11.17 4.47
N ILE A 304 9.43 -12.33 4.96
CA ILE A 304 10.84 -12.70 5.12
C ILE A 304 11.56 -12.67 3.77
N THR A 305 10.91 -13.13 2.71
CA THR A 305 11.45 -13.13 1.32
C THR A 305 11.38 -11.77 0.65
N ARG A 306 10.67 -10.80 1.25
CA ARG A 306 10.34 -9.48 0.68
C ARG A 306 9.44 -9.56 -0.58
N GLU A 307 8.79 -10.69 -0.78
CA GLU A 307 7.79 -10.90 -1.82
C GLU A 307 6.42 -11.03 -1.20
N PRO A 308 5.37 -10.50 -1.81
CA PRO A 308 4.01 -10.71 -1.33
C PRO A 308 3.61 -12.17 -1.51
N PHE A 309 2.60 -12.59 -0.77
CA PHE A 309 2.16 -13.99 -0.81
C PHE A 309 0.65 -14.13 -0.84
N ILE A 310 0.22 -15.24 -1.46
CA ILE A 310 -1.12 -15.80 -1.36
C ILE A 310 -0.99 -17.10 -0.57
N LYS A 311 -1.80 -17.26 0.46
CA LYS A 311 -1.96 -18.52 1.18
C LYS A 311 -3.37 -19.04 0.99
N ILE A 312 -3.49 -20.33 0.71
CA ILE A 312 -4.76 -21.05 0.69
C ILE A 312 -4.81 -21.88 1.96
N HIS A 313 -5.95 -21.89 2.63
CA HIS A 313 -6.10 -22.71 3.84
C HIS A 313 -5.94 -24.19 3.49
N PRO A 314 -5.21 -25.00 4.26
CA PRO A 314 -4.94 -26.39 3.92
C PRO A 314 -6.21 -27.24 3.81
N GLU A 315 -7.19 -27.02 4.68
CA GLU A 315 -8.44 -27.78 4.73
C GLU A 315 -9.58 -27.11 3.96
N HIS A 316 -9.57 -25.76 3.83
CA HIS A 316 -10.63 -24.98 3.19
C HIS A 316 -10.11 -24.30 1.93
N LYS A 317 -10.31 -24.90 0.77
CA LYS A 317 -9.78 -24.39 -0.52
C LYS A 317 -10.39 -23.06 -0.97
N ASN A 318 -11.49 -22.65 -0.37
CA ASN A 318 -12.19 -21.38 -0.59
C ASN A 318 -11.89 -20.32 0.48
N MET A 319 -10.81 -20.50 1.28
CA MET A 319 -10.32 -19.52 2.24
C MET A 319 -8.90 -19.10 1.88
N PHE A 320 -8.69 -17.78 1.71
CA PHE A 320 -7.45 -17.19 1.20
C PHE A 320 -6.92 -16.10 2.12
N MET A 321 -5.60 -15.96 2.15
CA MET A 321 -4.89 -14.82 2.73
C MET A 321 -4.03 -14.15 1.67
N LEU A 322 -4.23 -12.87 1.45
CA LEU A 322 -3.43 -12.02 0.56
C LEU A 322 -2.65 -11.00 1.39
N ASN A 323 -1.33 -11.10 1.44
CA ASN A 323 -0.53 -10.24 2.32
C ASN A 323 0.93 -10.11 1.88
N GLY A 324 1.76 -9.46 2.71
CA GLY A 324 3.19 -9.35 2.47
C GLY A 324 3.60 -8.26 1.48
N LEU A 325 2.72 -7.31 1.15
CA LEU A 325 2.96 -6.25 0.16
C LEU A 325 4.17 -5.34 0.50
N GLY A 326 4.48 -5.17 1.79
CA GLY A 326 5.68 -4.49 2.27
C GLY A 326 5.89 -3.10 1.67
N THR A 327 7.10 -2.82 1.18
CA THR A 327 7.48 -1.51 0.62
C THR A 327 7.19 -1.36 -0.88
N LYS A 328 6.79 -2.42 -1.57
CA LYS A 328 6.57 -2.45 -3.02
C LYS A 328 5.10 -2.70 -3.40
N GLY A 329 4.19 -2.58 -2.44
CA GLY A 329 2.80 -2.99 -2.60
C GLY A 329 2.08 -2.39 -3.80
N VAL A 330 2.30 -1.11 -4.09
CA VAL A 330 1.68 -0.46 -5.26
C VAL A 330 2.13 -1.07 -6.59
N MET A 331 3.31 -1.64 -6.63
CA MET A 331 3.85 -2.28 -7.83
C MET A 331 3.49 -3.77 -7.91
N THR A 332 3.56 -4.47 -6.76
CA THR A 332 3.36 -5.91 -6.71
C THR A 332 1.91 -6.32 -6.45
N GLY A 333 1.10 -5.46 -5.84
CA GLY A 333 -0.30 -5.74 -5.51
C GLY A 333 -1.17 -6.10 -6.71
N PRO A 334 -1.17 -5.31 -7.79
CA PRO A 334 -1.94 -5.65 -9.01
C PRO A 334 -1.56 -7.01 -9.59
N TRP A 335 -0.27 -7.34 -9.61
CA TRP A 335 0.19 -8.64 -10.07
C TRP A 335 -0.29 -9.78 -9.16
N LEU A 336 -0.18 -9.60 -7.84
CA LEU A 336 -0.60 -10.59 -6.85
C LEU A 336 -2.09 -10.91 -6.98
N VAL A 337 -2.91 -9.87 -7.10
CA VAL A 337 -4.36 -10.00 -7.30
C VAL A 337 -4.68 -10.71 -8.61
N ASN A 338 -4.00 -10.37 -9.70
CA ASN A 338 -4.16 -11.06 -10.99
C ASN A 338 -3.82 -12.56 -10.89
N GLN A 339 -2.74 -12.92 -10.16
CA GLN A 339 -2.40 -14.34 -9.92
C GLN A 339 -3.50 -15.05 -9.13
N MET A 340 -4.02 -14.43 -8.07
CA MET A 340 -5.12 -15.00 -7.30
C MET A 340 -6.37 -15.25 -8.15
N MET A 341 -6.75 -14.26 -8.96
CA MET A 341 -7.96 -14.35 -9.78
C MET A 341 -7.86 -15.37 -10.93
N LYS A 342 -6.64 -15.70 -11.37
CA LYS A 342 -6.40 -16.76 -12.37
C LYS A 342 -6.49 -18.17 -11.77
N ASN A 343 -6.07 -18.32 -10.52
CA ASN A 343 -6.05 -19.63 -9.84
C ASN A 343 -7.44 -20.02 -9.28
N ASN A 344 -8.41 -19.11 -9.32
CA ASN A 344 -9.77 -19.32 -8.80
C ASN A 344 -10.82 -19.44 -9.94
N ASN A 345 -10.39 -19.55 -11.18
CA ASN A 345 -11.20 -19.92 -12.32
C ASN A 345 -10.90 -21.40 -12.63
#